data_5bdf2422c5c035288b7958453c3a47cc
#
_entry.id   5bdf2422c5c035288b7958453c3a47cc
#
_cell.length_a   1.000
_cell.length_b   1.000
_cell.length_c   1.000
_cell.angle_alpha   90.00
_cell.angle_beta   90.00
_cell.angle_gamma   90.00
#
_symmetry.space_group_name_H-M   'P 1'
#
loop_
_entity.id
_entity.type
_entity.pdbx_description
1 polymer ?
#
loop_
_entity_poly.entity_id
_entity_poly.type
_entity_poly.pdbx_seq_one_letter_code
_entity_poly.pdbx_strand_id
1 'polypeptide(L)'
;MLFSQLTLFLQSQIYEAMKKFIYGNRFLPKNYSDEAEATLQQYRKQGVKLPMKNIIRNEEQLKGIRESAAINTALLDYLAEHICEGMPTSEIDHMVYAFTTDHDAIPADFLYEGYPKSVCTSINDVACHGIPSPHEILKSGDIVNVDVSTIYKGYYSDASRMFMIGEVKPEVRRLVEVACECRDLGIEAAKPWARLGDIGAVIQAHAEKNGYSVVREFCGHGCGIKFHEEPTVEHVGRRGAGMLLVPGMTFTIEPMINMGSKEIFIDEADGWTVCTEDGLPSAQWESQILITETGHEILTQ
;
A
#
# COMPACT_ATOMS: atom_id res chain seq x y z
N MET A 1 31.67 6.27 -9.83
CA MET A 1 31.61 4.79 -9.79
C MET A 1 31.98 4.18 -8.44
N LEU A 2 33.10 4.53 -7.78
CA LEU A 2 33.43 3.94 -6.44
C LEU A 2 32.49 4.39 -5.31
N PHE A 3 32.04 5.64 -5.31
CA PHE A 3 31.14 6.17 -4.27
C PHE A 3 29.74 5.53 -4.28
N SER A 4 29.19 5.22 -5.45
CA SER A 4 27.87 4.57 -5.59
C SER A 4 27.90 3.11 -5.10
N GLN A 5 28.99 2.40 -5.34
CA GLN A 5 29.14 1.01 -4.87
C GLN A 5 29.35 0.93 -3.36
N LEU A 6 30.00 1.93 -2.76
CA LEU A 6 30.21 1.97 -1.30
C LEU A 6 28.90 2.29 -0.56
N THR A 7 28.07 3.17 -1.11
CA THR A 7 26.75 3.51 -0.57
C THR A 7 25.79 2.30 -0.64
N LEU A 8 25.75 1.60 -1.78
CA LEU A 8 24.98 0.37 -1.96
C LEU A 8 25.41 -0.75 -1.00
N PHE A 9 26.73 -0.90 -0.78
CA PHE A 9 27.26 -1.90 0.14
C PHE A 9 26.92 -1.58 1.60
N LEU A 10 27.00 -0.30 2.01
CA LEU A 10 26.61 0.14 3.34
C LEU A 10 25.11 -0.02 3.59
N GLN A 11 24.27 0.31 2.61
CA GLN A 11 22.81 0.13 2.70
C GLN A 11 22.43 -1.36 2.82
N SER A 12 23.06 -2.23 2.04
CA SER A 12 22.90 -3.69 2.17
C SER A 12 23.34 -4.21 3.55
N GLN A 13 24.41 -3.69 4.11
CA GLN A 13 24.90 -4.07 5.44
C GLN A 13 23.96 -3.56 6.55
N ILE A 14 23.43 -2.35 6.41
CA ILE A 14 22.43 -1.79 7.33
C ILE A 14 21.15 -2.61 7.25
N TYR A 15 20.66 -2.95 6.07
CA TYR A 15 19.49 -3.79 5.87
C TYR A 15 19.65 -5.19 6.50
N GLU A 16 20.79 -5.85 6.32
CA GLU A 16 21.05 -7.15 6.94
C GLU A 16 21.26 -7.07 8.47
N ALA A 17 21.83 -5.96 8.98
CA ALA A 17 21.93 -5.73 10.41
C ALA A 17 20.57 -5.47 11.06
N MET A 18 19.71 -4.70 10.37
CA MET A 18 18.33 -4.46 10.78
C MET A 18 17.49 -5.74 10.74
N LYS A 19 17.61 -6.55 9.71
CA LYS A 19 17.01 -7.90 9.67
C LYS A 19 17.41 -8.73 10.90
N LYS A 20 18.69 -8.79 11.25
CA LYS A 20 19.18 -9.52 12.43
C LYS A 20 18.60 -9.01 13.74
N PHE A 21 18.44 -7.70 13.88
CA PHE A 21 17.84 -7.08 15.07
C PHE A 21 16.35 -7.43 15.19
N ILE A 22 15.59 -7.35 14.08
CA ILE A 22 14.16 -7.64 14.03
C ILE A 22 13.86 -9.13 14.26
N TYR A 23 14.61 -10.03 13.61
CA TYR A 23 14.39 -11.49 13.70
C TYR A 23 14.97 -12.11 14.97
N GLY A 24 15.85 -11.40 15.68
CA GLY A 24 16.45 -11.87 16.95
C GLY A 24 15.52 -11.74 18.16
N ASN A 25 14.56 -10.83 18.13
CA ASN A 25 13.58 -10.63 19.20
C ASN A 25 12.34 -11.49 18.95
N ARG A 26 12.09 -12.49 19.78
CA ARG A 26 10.82 -13.24 19.82
C ARG A 26 9.74 -12.32 20.39
N PHE A 27 9.02 -11.63 19.52
CA PHE A 27 7.86 -10.86 19.94
C PHE A 27 6.78 -11.80 20.46
N LEU A 28 6.29 -11.50 21.65
CA LEU A 28 5.18 -12.24 22.23
C LEU A 28 3.88 -11.82 21.53
N PRO A 29 3.00 -12.76 21.18
CA PRO A 29 1.70 -12.44 20.61
C PRO A 29 0.88 -11.61 21.60
N LYS A 30 -0.01 -10.74 21.07
CA LYS A 30 -0.97 -9.99 21.88
C LYS A 30 -1.78 -10.96 22.72
N ASN A 31 -1.93 -10.68 24.01
CA ASN A 31 -2.88 -11.36 24.88
C ASN A 31 -4.25 -10.69 24.67
N TYR A 32 -5.18 -11.42 24.12
CA TYR A 32 -6.56 -10.96 24.01
C TYR A 32 -7.27 -10.97 25.35
N SER A 33 -8.34 -10.18 25.49
CA SER A 33 -9.29 -10.30 26.58
C SER A 33 -9.97 -11.68 26.56
N ASP A 34 -10.52 -12.11 27.70
CA ASP A 34 -11.26 -13.38 27.79
C ASP A 34 -12.44 -13.42 26.80
N GLU A 35 -13.08 -12.27 26.54
CA GLU A 35 -14.16 -12.11 25.57
C GLU A 35 -13.68 -12.32 24.13
N ALA A 36 -12.56 -11.73 23.76
CA ALA A 36 -11.96 -11.89 22.44
C ALA A 36 -11.48 -13.33 22.20
N GLU A 37 -10.90 -13.99 23.21
CA GLU A 37 -10.52 -15.41 23.14
C GLU A 37 -11.75 -16.31 22.98
N ALA A 38 -12.82 -16.04 23.70
CA ALA A 38 -14.09 -16.78 23.57
C ALA A 38 -14.67 -16.62 22.15
N THR A 39 -14.62 -15.41 21.61
CA THR A 39 -15.06 -15.10 20.24
C THR A 39 -14.23 -15.86 19.20
N LEU A 40 -12.91 -15.86 19.33
CA LEU A 40 -12.01 -16.63 18.45
C LEU A 40 -12.31 -18.13 18.49
N GLN A 41 -12.58 -18.68 19.68
CA GLN A 41 -12.94 -20.10 19.82
C GLN A 41 -14.28 -20.44 19.16
N GLN A 42 -15.25 -19.51 19.22
CA GLN A 42 -16.53 -19.68 18.53
C GLN A 42 -16.33 -19.76 17.00
N TYR A 43 -15.57 -18.82 16.41
CA TYR A 43 -15.27 -18.83 14.98
C TYR A 43 -14.45 -20.07 14.56
N ARG A 44 -13.52 -20.53 15.41
CA ARG A 44 -12.77 -21.78 15.17
C ARG A 44 -13.70 -22.99 15.07
N LYS A 45 -14.69 -23.10 15.97
CA LYS A 45 -15.70 -24.19 15.94
C LYS A 45 -16.56 -24.15 14.68
N GLN A 46 -16.77 -22.96 14.10
CA GLN A 46 -17.49 -22.76 12.84
C GLN A 46 -16.64 -23.04 11.61
N GLY A 47 -15.37 -23.42 11.75
CA GLY A 47 -14.45 -23.68 10.65
C GLY A 47 -13.96 -22.42 9.93
N VAL A 48 -14.05 -21.26 10.57
CA VAL A 48 -13.58 -20.00 10.02
C VAL A 48 -12.06 -19.96 10.01
N LYS A 49 -11.43 -19.52 8.90
CA LYS A 49 -9.98 -19.29 8.81
C LYS A 49 -9.60 -18.18 9.77
N LEU A 50 -8.81 -18.50 10.78
CA LEU A 50 -8.27 -17.53 11.74
C LEU A 50 -6.87 -17.08 11.31
N PRO A 51 -6.46 -15.85 11.66
CA PRO A 51 -5.09 -15.39 11.42
C PRO A 51 -4.09 -16.15 12.29
N MET A 52 -2.86 -16.26 11.77
CA MET A 52 -1.73 -16.75 12.54
C MET A 52 -1.27 -15.70 13.55
N LYS A 53 -0.74 -16.14 14.70
CA LYS A 53 -0.31 -15.20 15.77
C LYS A 53 0.79 -14.23 15.35
N ASN A 54 1.63 -14.60 14.40
CA ASN A 54 2.75 -13.77 13.92
C ASN A 54 2.33 -12.55 13.12
N ILE A 55 1.08 -12.49 12.65
CA ILE A 55 0.52 -11.30 11.95
C ILE A 55 -0.30 -10.39 12.85
N ILE A 56 -0.35 -10.70 14.15
CA ILE A 56 -1.01 -9.90 15.16
C ILE A 56 0.07 -9.13 15.93
N ARG A 57 0.02 -7.80 15.85
CA ARG A 57 1.04 -6.91 16.40
C ARG A 57 0.87 -6.70 17.91
N ASN A 58 1.98 -6.64 18.63
CA ASN A 58 2.01 -6.16 20.01
C ASN A 58 2.16 -4.62 20.05
N GLU A 59 2.07 -4.03 21.25
CA GLU A 59 2.11 -2.59 21.44
C GLU A 59 3.43 -1.94 21.00
N GLU A 60 4.57 -2.64 21.19
CA GLU A 60 5.87 -2.16 20.74
C GLU A 60 5.96 -2.10 19.22
N GLN A 61 5.47 -3.15 18.54
CA GLN A 61 5.39 -3.20 17.08
C GLN A 61 4.46 -2.13 16.54
N LEU A 62 3.27 -1.97 17.14
CA LEU A 62 2.31 -0.95 16.73
C LEU A 62 2.86 0.46 16.90
N LYS A 63 3.61 0.72 17.97
CA LYS A 63 4.30 2.01 18.16
C LYS A 63 5.28 2.26 17.02
N GLY A 64 6.15 1.28 16.72
CA GLY A 64 7.15 1.44 15.65
C GLY A 64 6.50 1.62 14.25
N ILE A 65 5.42 0.88 13.96
CA ILE A 65 4.67 1.02 12.71
C ILE A 65 4.05 2.41 12.60
N ARG A 66 3.46 2.94 13.68
CA ARG A 66 2.93 4.32 13.70
C ARG A 66 4.01 5.39 13.51
N GLU A 67 5.20 5.19 14.07
CA GLU A 67 6.33 6.10 13.84
C GLU A 67 6.75 6.10 12.37
N SER A 68 6.81 4.94 11.71
CA SER A 68 7.07 4.82 10.28
C SER A 68 5.95 5.46 9.45
N ALA A 69 4.69 5.15 9.76
CA ALA A 69 3.51 5.67 9.08
C ALA A 69 3.41 7.21 9.14
N ALA A 70 3.82 7.82 10.24
CA ALA A 70 3.85 9.28 10.36
C ALA A 70 4.84 9.92 9.38
N ILE A 71 6.01 9.31 9.16
CA ILE A 71 6.99 9.78 8.17
C ILE A 71 6.43 9.60 6.75
N ASN A 72 5.83 8.45 6.46
CA ASN A 72 5.23 8.14 5.16
C ASN A 72 4.11 9.14 4.80
N THR A 73 3.20 9.41 5.73
CA THR A 73 2.13 10.41 5.52
C THR A 73 2.71 11.82 5.32
N ALA A 74 3.70 12.22 6.14
CA ALA A 74 4.35 13.53 5.97
C ALA A 74 5.08 13.66 4.62
N LEU A 75 5.65 12.57 4.10
CA LEU A 75 6.23 12.52 2.77
C LEU A 75 5.17 12.78 1.69
N LEU A 76 4.02 12.11 1.76
CA LEU A 76 2.93 12.33 0.79
C LEU A 76 2.36 13.75 0.87
N ASP A 77 2.29 14.35 2.07
CA ASP A 77 1.90 15.75 2.25
C ASP A 77 2.93 16.69 1.62
N TYR A 78 4.22 16.43 1.83
CA TYR A 78 5.31 17.18 1.19
C TYR A 78 5.23 17.09 -0.34
N LEU A 79 5.00 15.90 -0.89
CA LEU A 79 4.86 15.70 -2.34
C LEU A 79 3.65 16.45 -2.91
N ALA A 80 2.55 16.52 -2.16
CA ALA A 80 1.35 17.24 -2.57
C ALA A 80 1.57 18.76 -2.76
N GLU A 81 2.54 19.33 -2.06
CA GLU A 81 2.91 20.74 -2.19
C GLU A 81 3.88 21.01 -3.37
N HIS A 82 4.51 19.95 -3.92
CA HIS A 82 5.62 20.11 -4.88
C HIS A 82 5.31 19.56 -6.27
N ILE A 83 4.53 18.48 -6.37
CA ILE A 83 4.21 17.85 -7.67
C ILE A 83 3.43 18.83 -8.55
N CYS A 84 3.94 19.10 -9.78
CA CYS A 84 3.32 20.05 -10.69
C CYS A 84 3.56 19.66 -12.16
N GLU A 85 2.83 20.31 -13.07
CA GLU A 85 3.04 20.21 -14.51
C GLU A 85 4.47 20.56 -14.89
N GLY A 86 5.04 19.80 -15.82
CA GLY A 86 6.41 19.97 -16.30
C GLY A 86 7.47 19.24 -15.47
N MET A 87 7.09 18.65 -14.34
CA MET A 87 8.01 17.87 -13.51
C MET A 87 8.28 16.49 -14.13
N PRO A 88 9.54 16.06 -14.28
CA PRO A 88 9.86 14.67 -14.61
C PRO A 88 9.60 13.76 -13.40
N THR A 89 9.12 12.54 -13.63
CA THR A 89 8.85 11.59 -12.52
C THR A 89 10.12 11.21 -11.75
N SER A 90 11.30 11.29 -12.38
CA SER A 90 12.58 11.13 -11.67
C SER A 90 12.84 12.19 -10.59
N GLU A 91 12.22 13.37 -10.67
CA GLU A 91 12.31 14.37 -9.60
C GLU A 91 11.48 13.98 -8.39
N ILE A 92 10.34 13.31 -8.61
CA ILE A 92 9.54 12.71 -7.51
C ILE A 92 10.40 11.67 -6.77
N ASP A 93 11.10 10.80 -7.50
CA ASP A 93 12.04 9.81 -6.93
C ASP A 93 13.15 10.49 -6.08
N HIS A 94 13.72 11.57 -6.57
CA HIS A 94 14.73 12.35 -5.83
C HIS A 94 14.15 12.96 -4.55
N MET A 95 12.95 13.53 -4.61
CA MET A 95 12.26 14.11 -3.45
C MET A 95 11.94 13.05 -2.41
N VAL A 96 11.41 11.89 -2.84
CA VAL A 96 11.11 10.76 -1.95
C VAL A 96 12.37 10.28 -1.25
N TYR A 97 13.44 10.05 -2.00
CA TYR A 97 14.70 9.58 -1.42
C TYR A 97 15.27 10.58 -0.42
N ALA A 98 15.33 11.86 -0.78
CA ALA A 98 15.86 12.92 0.09
C ALA A 98 15.04 13.07 1.35
N PHE A 99 13.71 13.23 1.23
CA PHE A 99 12.82 13.39 2.37
C PHE A 99 12.93 12.21 3.35
N THR A 100 12.88 10.98 2.82
CA THR A 100 12.92 9.77 3.65
C THR A 100 14.24 9.66 4.39
N THR A 101 15.38 9.90 3.72
CA THR A 101 16.70 9.83 4.34
C THR A 101 16.96 10.97 5.34
N ASP A 102 16.42 12.17 5.11
CA ASP A 102 16.50 13.30 6.04
C ASP A 102 15.71 13.05 7.34
N HIS A 103 14.78 12.09 7.31
CA HIS A 103 14.03 11.63 8.49
C HIS A 103 14.62 10.35 9.13
N ASP A 104 15.89 10.01 8.86
CA ASP A 104 16.55 8.79 9.33
C ASP A 104 15.80 7.51 8.96
N ALA A 105 15.02 7.53 7.85
CA ALA A 105 14.27 6.41 7.33
C ALA A 105 14.85 5.91 6.00
N ILE A 106 14.31 4.84 5.47
CA ILE A 106 14.75 4.22 4.21
C ILE A 106 13.51 4.02 3.32
N PRO A 107 13.54 4.43 2.03
CA PRO A 107 12.50 4.05 1.06
C PRO A 107 12.46 2.51 0.92
N ALA A 108 11.33 1.89 1.20
CA ALA A 108 11.25 0.43 1.23
C ALA A 108 11.28 -0.19 -0.17
N ASP A 109 10.82 0.55 -1.17
CA ASP A 109 10.84 0.13 -2.58
C ASP A 109 12.26 -0.01 -3.13
N PHE A 110 13.19 0.82 -2.63
CA PHE A 110 14.53 0.91 -3.20
C PHE A 110 15.29 -0.41 -3.08
N LEU A 111 15.54 -1.04 -4.23
CA LEU A 111 16.17 -2.36 -4.38
C LEU A 111 15.35 -3.55 -3.84
N TYR A 112 14.08 -3.33 -3.49
CA TYR A 112 13.19 -4.42 -3.11
C TYR A 112 12.94 -5.32 -4.33
N GLU A 113 13.29 -6.59 -4.23
CA GLU A 113 13.22 -7.60 -5.32
C GLU A 113 13.86 -7.14 -6.66
N GLY A 114 14.72 -6.12 -6.62
CA GLY A 114 15.39 -5.57 -7.78
C GLY A 114 14.75 -4.29 -8.34
N TYR A 115 13.68 -3.76 -7.74
CA TYR A 115 13.07 -2.51 -8.15
C TYR A 115 14.08 -1.35 -8.05
N PRO A 116 14.27 -0.52 -9.11
CA PRO A 116 15.45 0.36 -9.19
C PRO A 116 15.28 1.74 -8.54
N LYS A 117 14.09 2.08 -7.99
CA LYS A 117 13.70 3.40 -7.54
C LYS A 117 13.18 3.43 -6.12
N SER A 118 12.96 4.61 -5.55
CA SER A 118 12.52 4.83 -4.18
C SER A 118 11.01 5.01 -4.03
N VAL A 119 10.28 4.97 -5.15
CA VAL A 119 8.86 5.23 -5.26
C VAL A 119 8.35 4.64 -6.57
N CYS A 120 7.07 4.25 -6.62
CA CYS A 120 6.41 3.99 -7.89
C CYS A 120 5.64 5.23 -8.36
N THR A 121 5.72 5.55 -9.66
CA THR A 121 4.97 6.65 -10.29
C THR A 121 4.17 6.10 -11.47
N SER A 122 2.86 5.98 -11.31
CA SER A 122 1.98 5.34 -12.29
C SER A 122 1.06 6.37 -12.94
N ILE A 123 1.32 6.71 -14.21
CA ILE A 123 0.63 7.78 -14.94
C ILE A 123 -0.43 7.18 -15.86
N ASN A 124 -1.64 7.74 -15.82
CA ASN A 124 -2.77 7.46 -16.73
C ASN A 124 -3.13 5.97 -16.81
N ASP A 125 -2.70 5.27 -17.85
CA ASP A 125 -2.97 3.85 -18.12
C ASP A 125 -2.01 2.89 -17.40
N VAL A 126 -1.04 3.41 -16.66
CA VAL A 126 -0.22 2.61 -15.75
C VAL A 126 -1.02 2.37 -14.46
N ALA A 127 -1.35 1.11 -14.19
CA ALA A 127 -2.16 0.72 -13.03
C ALA A 127 -1.34 0.73 -11.73
N CYS A 128 -0.09 0.24 -11.77
CA CYS A 128 0.86 0.28 -10.63
C CYS A 128 2.30 0.03 -11.08
N HIS A 129 3.23 0.17 -10.14
CA HIS A 129 4.67 -0.14 -10.27
C HIS A 129 5.41 0.62 -11.39
N GLY A 130 4.87 1.76 -11.86
CA GLY A 130 5.55 2.59 -12.84
C GLY A 130 6.90 3.06 -12.32
N ILE A 131 7.96 2.97 -13.16
CA ILE A 131 9.33 3.31 -12.78
C ILE A 131 9.62 4.78 -13.09
N PRO A 132 9.95 5.64 -12.10
CA PRO A 132 10.29 7.03 -12.32
C PRO A 132 11.40 7.24 -13.36
N SER A 133 11.17 8.15 -14.32
CA SER A 133 12.05 8.39 -15.46
C SER A 133 12.28 9.88 -15.69
N PRO A 134 13.51 10.31 -16.10
CA PRO A 134 13.77 11.70 -16.52
C PRO A 134 13.10 12.07 -17.85
N HIS A 135 12.58 11.08 -18.59
CA HIS A 135 11.92 11.27 -19.88
C HIS A 135 10.39 11.31 -19.76
N GLU A 136 9.86 10.95 -18.62
CA GLU A 136 8.44 10.95 -18.33
C GLU A 136 8.07 12.24 -17.59
N ILE A 137 7.50 13.17 -18.33
CA ILE A 137 7.20 14.53 -17.86
C ILE A 137 5.71 14.67 -17.64
N LEU A 138 5.30 15.09 -16.45
CA LEU A 138 3.90 15.34 -16.09
C LEU A 138 3.31 16.48 -16.92
N LYS A 139 2.12 16.28 -17.47
CA LYS A 139 1.42 17.23 -18.35
C LYS A 139 0.04 17.55 -17.77
N SER A 140 -0.46 18.74 -18.09
CA SER A 140 -1.86 19.08 -17.79
C SER A 140 -2.81 18.03 -18.39
N GLY A 141 -3.71 17.50 -17.59
CA GLY A 141 -4.62 16.41 -17.93
C GLY A 141 -4.19 15.04 -17.44
N ASP A 142 -2.94 14.86 -17.01
CA ASP A 142 -2.47 13.60 -16.44
C ASP A 142 -3.05 13.38 -15.04
N ILE A 143 -3.22 12.13 -14.70
CA ILE A 143 -3.35 11.64 -13.33
C ILE A 143 -2.13 10.77 -13.04
N VAL A 144 -1.57 10.88 -11.84
CA VAL A 144 -0.43 10.06 -11.42
C VAL A 144 -0.68 9.52 -10.01
N ASN A 145 -0.54 8.21 -9.87
CA ASN A 145 -0.40 7.58 -8.56
C ASN A 145 1.07 7.70 -8.14
N VAL A 146 1.30 8.15 -6.91
CA VAL A 146 2.61 8.14 -6.26
C VAL A 146 2.52 7.25 -5.04
N ASP A 147 3.26 6.16 -5.07
CA ASP A 147 3.22 5.08 -4.12
C ASP A 147 4.56 5.02 -3.38
N VAL A 148 4.50 5.26 -2.07
CA VAL A 148 5.66 5.44 -1.20
C VAL A 148 5.63 4.50 -0.01
N SER A 149 6.68 3.75 0.16
CA SER A 149 6.85 2.84 1.29
C SER A 149 8.05 3.27 2.13
N THR A 150 7.93 3.20 3.44
CA THR A 150 8.94 3.71 4.37
C THR A 150 9.37 2.64 5.37
N ILE A 151 10.67 2.52 5.61
CA ILE A 151 11.23 1.74 6.72
C ILE A 151 11.79 2.70 7.76
N TYR A 152 11.25 2.69 8.96
CA TYR A 152 11.80 3.45 10.07
C TYR A 152 12.06 2.53 11.28
N LYS A 153 13.30 2.51 11.76
CA LYS A 153 13.73 1.61 12.84
C LYS A 153 13.35 0.14 12.65
N GLY A 154 13.24 -0.30 11.38
CA GLY A 154 12.89 -1.67 11.01
C GLY A 154 11.40 -1.97 10.96
N TYR A 155 10.54 -0.96 11.06
CA TYR A 155 9.10 -1.07 10.86
C TYR A 155 8.71 -0.45 9.52
N TYR A 156 7.76 -1.08 8.84
CA TYR A 156 7.32 -0.73 7.51
C TYR A 156 5.99 0.01 7.55
N SER A 157 5.86 0.98 6.67
CA SER A 157 4.59 1.65 6.36
C SER A 157 4.47 1.88 4.87
N ASP A 158 3.24 1.94 4.38
CA ASP A 158 2.91 1.96 2.97
C ASP A 158 1.69 2.82 2.70
N ALA A 159 1.71 3.61 1.63
CA ALA A 159 0.57 4.38 1.16
C ALA A 159 0.78 4.94 -0.24
N SER A 160 -0.30 5.11 -0.97
CA SER A 160 -0.28 5.83 -2.24
C SER A 160 -1.38 6.89 -2.34
N ARG A 161 -1.09 7.93 -3.12
CA ARG A 161 -2.05 9.00 -3.46
C ARG A 161 -2.09 9.27 -4.96
N MET A 162 -3.28 9.66 -5.42
CA MET A 162 -3.47 10.20 -6.77
C MET A 162 -3.27 11.70 -6.79
N PHE A 163 -2.52 12.17 -7.78
CA PHE A 163 -2.33 13.58 -8.08
C PHE A 163 -2.93 13.88 -9.46
N MET A 164 -3.73 14.92 -9.54
CA MET A 164 -4.33 15.40 -10.79
C MET A 164 -3.54 16.62 -11.27
N ILE A 165 -2.96 16.54 -12.45
CA ILE A 165 -2.06 17.57 -12.98
C ILE A 165 -2.83 18.55 -13.88
N GLY A 166 -2.88 19.81 -13.48
CA GLY A 166 -3.58 20.85 -14.24
C GLY A 166 -5.07 20.57 -14.46
N GLU A 167 -5.55 20.70 -15.68
CA GLU A 167 -6.96 20.51 -16.04
C GLU A 167 -7.23 19.07 -16.49
N VAL A 168 -7.71 18.24 -15.56
CA VAL A 168 -8.08 16.84 -15.81
C VAL A 168 -9.53 16.76 -16.30
N LYS A 169 -9.79 15.94 -17.32
CA LYS A 169 -11.13 15.69 -17.87
C LYS A 169 -12.10 15.18 -16.80
N PRO A 170 -13.38 15.60 -16.82
CA PRO A 170 -14.36 15.22 -15.80
C PRO A 170 -14.50 13.70 -15.58
N GLU A 171 -14.47 12.92 -16.67
CA GLU A 171 -14.56 11.44 -16.59
C GLU A 171 -13.33 10.81 -15.91
N VAL A 172 -12.13 11.36 -16.12
CA VAL A 172 -10.90 10.89 -15.46
C VAL A 172 -10.87 11.32 -13.99
N ARG A 173 -11.30 12.56 -13.70
CA ARG A 173 -11.49 13.03 -12.31
C ARG A 173 -12.45 12.11 -11.56
N ARG A 174 -13.56 11.72 -12.20
CA ARG A 174 -14.53 10.81 -11.57
C ARG A 174 -13.94 9.44 -11.27
N LEU A 175 -13.07 8.91 -12.12
CA LEU A 175 -12.33 7.68 -11.85
C LEU A 175 -11.48 7.80 -10.57
N VAL A 176 -10.69 8.88 -10.45
CA VAL A 176 -9.84 9.15 -9.26
C VAL A 176 -10.69 9.25 -7.98
N GLU A 177 -11.84 9.93 -8.05
CA GLU A 177 -12.78 10.03 -6.93
C GLU A 177 -13.35 8.66 -6.53
N VAL A 178 -13.80 7.86 -7.52
CA VAL A 178 -14.35 6.52 -7.25
C VAL A 178 -13.30 5.58 -6.70
N ALA A 179 -12.05 5.66 -7.15
CA ALA A 179 -10.96 4.88 -6.59
C ALA A 179 -10.73 5.22 -5.10
N CYS A 180 -10.77 6.51 -4.74
CA CYS A 180 -10.72 6.97 -3.35
C CYS A 180 -11.92 6.44 -2.54
N GLU A 181 -13.14 6.59 -3.07
CA GLU A 181 -14.36 6.05 -2.46
C GLU A 181 -14.26 4.52 -2.24
N CYS A 182 -13.67 3.79 -3.18
CA CYS A 182 -13.46 2.33 -3.07
C CYS A 182 -12.52 1.98 -1.90
N ARG A 183 -11.39 2.69 -1.76
CA ARG A 183 -10.48 2.53 -0.62
C ARG A 183 -11.21 2.81 0.70
N ASP A 184 -11.92 3.93 0.79
CA ASP A 184 -12.62 4.35 2.02
C ASP A 184 -13.71 3.35 2.42
N LEU A 185 -14.49 2.84 1.47
CA LEU A 185 -15.48 1.78 1.73
C LEU A 185 -14.82 0.47 2.17
N GLY A 186 -13.66 0.13 1.60
CA GLY A 186 -12.86 -1.01 2.04
C GLY A 186 -12.40 -0.86 3.48
N ILE A 187 -11.90 0.32 3.85
CA ILE A 187 -11.49 0.67 5.22
C ILE A 187 -12.67 0.57 6.18
N GLU A 188 -13.82 1.13 5.81
CA GLU A 188 -15.04 1.05 6.63
C GLU A 188 -15.58 -0.37 6.82
N ALA A 189 -15.32 -1.27 5.88
CA ALA A 189 -15.65 -2.70 6.01
C ALA A 189 -14.66 -3.47 6.89
N ALA A 190 -13.45 -2.95 7.07
CA ALA A 190 -12.39 -3.58 7.85
C ALA A 190 -12.60 -3.36 9.36
N LYS A 191 -13.50 -4.14 9.93
CA LYS A 191 -13.86 -4.11 11.36
C LYS A 191 -13.44 -5.40 12.08
N PRO A 192 -13.21 -5.36 13.39
CA PRO A 192 -12.96 -6.58 14.14
C PRO A 192 -14.13 -7.57 13.96
N TRP A 193 -13.78 -8.84 13.76
CA TRP A 193 -14.70 -9.95 13.53
C TRP A 193 -15.39 -9.98 12.15
N ALA A 194 -15.15 -9.00 11.27
CA ALA A 194 -15.47 -9.09 9.84
C ALA A 194 -14.53 -10.07 9.13
N ARG A 195 -14.71 -10.25 7.82
CA ARG A 195 -13.93 -11.17 7.00
C ARG A 195 -13.19 -10.39 5.90
N LEU A 196 -12.03 -10.84 5.47
CA LEU A 196 -11.28 -10.19 4.37
C LEU A 196 -12.14 -10.02 3.11
N GLY A 197 -12.97 -11.02 2.78
CA GLY A 197 -13.86 -10.93 1.63
C GLY A 197 -14.96 -9.86 1.74
N ASP A 198 -15.22 -9.32 2.93
CA ASP A 198 -16.16 -8.19 3.10
C ASP A 198 -15.58 -6.90 2.52
N ILE A 199 -14.24 -6.72 2.62
CA ILE A 199 -13.50 -5.60 2.04
C ILE A 199 -13.62 -5.63 0.51
N GLY A 200 -13.20 -6.73 -0.13
CA GLY A 200 -13.26 -6.85 -1.58
C GLY A 200 -14.68 -6.77 -2.14
N ALA A 201 -15.67 -7.29 -1.40
CA ALA A 201 -17.07 -7.26 -1.84
C ALA A 201 -17.66 -5.84 -1.93
N VAL A 202 -17.29 -4.92 -1.00
CA VAL A 202 -17.79 -3.54 -1.05
C VAL A 202 -17.04 -2.71 -2.09
N ILE A 203 -15.74 -2.92 -2.23
CA ILE A 203 -14.90 -2.27 -3.26
C ILE A 203 -15.43 -2.63 -4.65
N GLN A 204 -15.53 -3.92 -4.95
CA GLN A 204 -16.01 -4.40 -6.23
C GLN A 204 -17.41 -3.87 -6.56
N ALA A 205 -18.35 -3.97 -5.62
CA ALA A 205 -19.71 -3.51 -5.83
C ALA A 205 -19.79 -2.00 -6.12
N HIS A 206 -18.94 -1.19 -5.49
CA HIS A 206 -18.90 0.25 -5.70
C HIS A 206 -18.28 0.61 -7.05
N ALA A 207 -17.15 0.02 -7.40
CA ALA A 207 -16.50 0.22 -8.70
C ALA A 207 -17.43 -0.16 -9.87
N GLU A 208 -18.00 -1.37 -9.84
CA GLU A 208 -18.91 -1.87 -10.88
C GLU A 208 -20.19 -1.03 -10.98
N LYS A 209 -20.75 -0.54 -9.87
CA LYS A 209 -21.91 0.38 -9.87
C LYS A 209 -21.62 1.70 -10.58
N ASN A 210 -20.38 2.18 -10.54
CA ASN A 210 -19.92 3.38 -11.22
C ASN A 210 -19.44 3.11 -12.67
N GLY A 211 -19.53 1.86 -13.16
CA GLY A 211 -19.14 1.47 -14.52
C GLY A 211 -17.65 1.21 -14.70
N TYR A 212 -16.90 1.02 -13.61
CA TYR A 212 -15.48 0.75 -13.59
C TYR A 212 -15.16 -0.71 -13.25
N SER A 213 -13.94 -1.13 -13.49
CA SER A 213 -13.45 -2.48 -13.22
C SER A 213 -12.38 -2.47 -12.10
N VAL A 214 -12.29 -3.55 -11.34
CA VAL A 214 -11.25 -3.75 -10.30
C VAL A 214 -10.22 -4.72 -10.84
N VAL A 215 -8.94 -4.36 -10.76
CA VAL A 215 -7.80 -5.26 -11.05
C VAL A 215 -7.81 -6.41 -10.05
N ARG A 216 -7.43 -7.62 -10.50
CA ARG A 216 -7.53 -8.85 -9.71
C ARG A 216 -6.19 -9.52 -9.42
N GLU A 217 -5.19 -9.21 -10.21
CA GLU A 217 -3.86 -9.81 -10.17
C GLU A 217 -2.99 -9.23 -9.06
N PHE A 218 -3.35 -8.03 -8.60
CA PHE A 218 -2.72 -7.34 -7.49
C PHE A 218 -3.71 -7.15 -6.34
N CYS A 219 -3.19 -7.08 -5.11
CA CYS A 219 -3.99 -7.06 -3.90
C CYS A 219 -3.25 -6.33 -2.79
N GLY A 220 -3.95 -5.88 -1.77
CA GLY A 220 -3.36 -5.42 -0.54
C GLY A 220 -2.70 -6.56 0.23
N HIS A 221 -1.86 -6.20 1.17
CA HIS A 221 -1.02 -7.14 1.90
C HIS A 221 -0.84 -6.74 3.37
N GLY A 222 -0.49 -7.69 4.21
CA GLY A 222 0.02 -7.38 5.54
C GLY A 222 1.29 -6.52 5.43
N CYS A 223 1.37 -5.47 6.22
CA CYS A 223 2.52 -4.58 6.26
C CYS A 223 2.83 -4.16 7.70
N GLY A 224 4.11 -4.00 8.01
CA GLY A 224 4.55 -3.51 9.33
C GLY A 224 5.84 -4.12 9.85
N ILE A 225 5.99 -5.45 9.86
CA ILE A 225 7.23 -6.14 10.24
C ILE A 225 8.03 -6.53 9.01
N LYS A 226 7.33 -6.80 7.92
CA LYS A 226 7.90 -6.93 6.58
C LYS A 226 7.17 -5.97 5.67
N PHE A 227 7.73 -5.70 4.52
CA PHE A 227 7.08 -4.92 3.49
C PHE A 227 5.82 -5.65 3.02
N HIS A 228 5.95 -6.84 2.48
CA HIS A 228 4.85 -7.71 2.12
C HIS A 228 4.80 -8.94 3.02
N GLU A 229 3.67 -9.14 3.67
CA GLU A 229 3.42 -10.30 4.53
C GLU A 229 1.92 -10.67 4.51
N GLU A 230 1.54 -11.76 5.14
CA GLU A 230 0.12 -12.09 5.34
C GLU A 230 -0.60 -11.03 6.19
N PRO A 231 -1.90 -10.75 5.93
CA PRO A 231 -2.74 -11.47 4.97
C PRO A 231 -2.70 -10.85 3.57
N THR A 232 -3.07 -11.65 2.56
CA THR A 232 -3.47 -11.13 1.24
C THR A 232 -4.85 -10.49 1.35
N VAL A 233 -5.02 -9.27 0.85
CA VAL A 233 -6.25 -8.46 0.92
C VAL A 233 -6.79 -8.22 -0.49
N GLU A 234 -7.62 -9.14 -0.96
CA GLU A 234 -8.25 -9.04 -2.26
C GLU A 234 -9.23 -7.87 -2.33
N HIS A 235 -9.19 -7.09 -3.43
CA HIS A 235 -10.13 -5.98 -3.68
C HIS A 235 -11.39 -6.39 -4.45
N VAL A 236 -11.53 -7.67 -4.71
CA VAL A 236 -12.74 -8.35 -5.18
C VAL A 236 -13.09 -9.49 -4.24
N GLY A 237 -14.37 -9.83 -4.13
CA GLY A 237 -14.68 -10.91 -3.21
C GLY A 237 -16.15 -11.13 -2.91
N ARG A 238 -16.39 -11.96 -1.91
CA ARG A 238 -17.72 -12.33 -1.44
C ARG A 238 -17.83 -12.08 0.05
N ARG A 239 -18.91 -11.44 0.47
CA ARG A 239 -19.23 -11.21 1.89
C ARG A 239 -19.17 -12.50 2.70
N GLY A 240 -18.59 -12.41 3.89
CA GLY A 240 -18.43 -13.52 4.83
C GLY A 240 -17.38 -14.56 4.40
N ALA A 241 -16.59 -14.31 3.35
CA ALA A 241 -15.51 -15.19 2.91
C ALA A 241 -14.14 -14.74 3.43
N GLY A 242 -13.14 -15.61 3.35
CA GLY A 242 -11.74 -15.30 3.69
C GLY A 242 -11.42 -15.43 5.19
N MET A 243 -10.27 -14.89 5.59
CA MET A 243 -9.76 -14.89 6.95
C MET A 243 -10.56 -13.93 7.85
N LEU A 244 -10.69 -14.27 9.12
CA LEU A 244 -11.29 -13.38 10.12
C LEU A 244 -10.35 -12.21 10.43
N LEU A 245 -10.89 -11.01 10.48
CA LEU A 245 -10.18 -9.82 10.95
C LEU A 245 -10.19 -9.77 12.47
N VAL A 246 -9.02 -9.62 13.07
CA VAL A 246 -8.89 -9.56 14.53
C VAL A 246 -8.04 -8.35 14.96
N PRO A 247 -8.28 -7.82 16.17
CA PRO A 247 -7.49 -6.71 16.69
C PRO A 247 -5.98 -6.98 16.67
N GLY A 248 -5.20 -5.99 16.24
CA GLY A 248 -3.75 -6.09 16.12
C GLY A 248 -3.26 -6.48 14.72
N MET A 249 -4.11 -6.76 13.76
CA MET A 249 -3.71 -6.95 12.35
C MET A 249 -3.42 -5.60 11.69
N THR A 250 -2.32 -5.50 10.94
CA THR A 250 -1.97 -4.35 10.10
C THR A 250 -1.83 -4.80 8.65
N PHE A 251 -2.45 -4.10 7.72
CA PHE A 251 -2.43 -4.42 6.29
C PHE A 251 -2.83 -3.22 5.44
N THR A 252 -2.58 -3.28 4.13
CA THR A 252 -2.94 -2.25 3.16
C THR A 252 -4.32 -2.50 2.54
N ILE A 253 -4.98 -1.43 2.13
CA ILE A 253 -6.16 -1.43 1.27
C ILE A 253 -5.85 -0.47 0.13
N GLU A 254 -5.69 -1.00 -1.08
CA GLU A 254 -5.07 -0.34 -2.23
C GLU A 254 -5.75 -0.69 -3.57
N PRO A 255 -7.06 -0.53 -3.70
CA PRO A 255 -7.76 -0.97 -4.91
C PRO A 255 -7.30 -0.18 -6.15
N MET A 256 -6.88 -0.91 -7.18
CA MET A 256 -6.64 -0.39 -8.53
C MET A 256 -7.93 -0.47 -9.33
N ILE A 257 -8.42 0.69 -9.75
CA ILE A 257 -9.71 0.85 -10.44
C ILE A 257 -9.45 1.31 -11.87
N ASN A 258 -9.81 0.47 -12.84
CA ASN A 258 -9.66 0.75 -14.27
C ASN A 258 -10.92 1.41 -14.83
N MET A 259 -10.72 2.42 -15.69
CA MET A 259 -11.83 3.06 -16.40
C MET A 259 -12.54 2.11 -17.35
N GLY A 260 -11.84 1.14 -17.93
CA GLY A 260 -12.32 0.17 -18.89
C GLY A 260 -12.27 -1.26 -18.38
N SER A 261 -11.59 -2.12 -19.12
CA SER A 261 -11.40 -3.53 -18.78
C SER A 261 -10.58 -3.71 -17.50
N LYS A 262 -10.83 -4.81 -16.80
CA LYS A 262 -10.00 -5.21 -15.65
C LYS A 262 -8.65 -5.82 -16.05
N GLU A 263 -8.48 -6.14 -17.35
CA GLU A 263 -7.30 -6.83 -17.83
C GLU A 263 -6.08 -5.90 -17.87
N ILE A 264 -4.95 -6.44 -17.48
CA ILE A 264 -3.68 -5.74 -17.37
C ILE A 264 -2.54 -6.58 -17.95
N PHE A 265 -1.42 -5.95 -18.25
CA PHE A 265 -0.18 -6.64 -18.61
C PHE A 265 1.03 -5.99 -17.92
N ILE A 266 2.09 -6.73 -17.76
CA ILE A 266 3.38 -6.22 -17.25
C ILE A 266 4.24 -5.90 -18.47
N ASP A 267 4.86 -4.72 -18.50
CA ASP A 267 5.79 -4.34 -19.57
C ASP A 267 7.02 -5.26 -19.53
N GLU A 268 7.21 -6.04 -20.60
CA GLU A 268 8.33 -6.95 -20.72
C GLU A 268 9.69 -6.24 -20.81
N ALA A 269 9.72 -4.94 -21.13
CA ALA A 269 10.94 -4.19 -21.27
C ALA A 269 11.61 -3.88 -19.92
N ASP A 270 10.82 -3.70 -18.86
CA ASP A 270 11.32 -3.41 -17.52
C ASP A 270 10.95 -4.48 -16.48
N GLY A 271 9.92 -5.29 -16.76
CA GLY A 271 9.47 -6.38 -15.90
C GLY A 271 8.70 -5.93 -14.65
N TRP A 272 8.33 -4.63 -14.54
CA TRP A 272 7.68 -4.03 -13.39
C TRP A 272 6.41 -3.27 -13.73
N THR A 273 6.48 -2.35 -14.68
CA THR A 273 5.38 -1.45 -15.03
C THR A 273 4.14 -2.24 -15.45
N VAL A 274 3.03 -2.02 -14.76
CA VAL A 274 1.75 -2.69 -15.01
C VAL A 274 0.82 -1.73 -15.73
N CYS A 275 0.39 -2.08 -16.93
CA CYS A 275 -0.49 -1.24 -17.76
C CYS A 275 -1.86 -1.90 -17.97
N THR A 276 -2.89 -1.07 -18.21
CA THR A 276 -4.20 -1.55 -18.66
C THR A 276 -4.10 -2.04 -20.10
N GLU A 277 -4.74 -3.19 -20.44
CA GLU A 277 -4.69 -3.73 -21.81
C GLU A 277 -5.40 -2.85 -22.84
N ASP A 278 -6.40 -2.07 -22.43
CA ASP A 278 -7.18 -1.20 -23.30
C ASP A 278 -6.63 0.23 -23.42
N GLY A 279 -5.56 0.56 -22.69
CA GLY A 279 -4.93 1.89 -22.68
C GLY A 279 -5.80 2.97 -22.06
N LEU A 280 -6.86 2.61 -21.32
CA LEU A 280 -7.68 3.56 -20.58
C LEU A 280 -7.09 3.79 -19.18
N PRO A 281 -7.34 4.98 -18.57
CA PRO A 281 -6.78 5.31 -17.26
C PRO A 281 -7.14 4.33 -16.15
N SER A 282 -6.19 4.13 -15.24
CA SER A 282 -6.36 3.47 -13.95
C SER A 282 -6.08 4.44 -12.81
N ALA A 283 -6.69 4.22 -11.65
CA ALA A 283 -6.45 5.01 -10.44
C ALA A 283 -6.37 4.09 -9.22
N GLN A 284 -5.39 4.38 -8.35
CA GLN A 284 -5.17 3.67 -7.10
C GLN A 284 -5.05 4.66 -5.94
N TRP A 285 -5.70 4.35 -4.83
CA TRP A 285 -5.44 4.97 -3.54
C TRP A 285 -5.15 3.89 -2.53
N GLU A 286 -4.19 4.15 -1.67
CA GLU A 286 -3.80 3.19 -0.67
C GLU A 286 -3.73 3.79 0.72
N SER A 287 -4.08 2.98 1.71
CA SER A 287 -3.80 3.23 3.12
C SER A 287 -3.48 1.95 3.85
N GLN A 288 -2.47 2.01 4.70
CA GLN A 288 -2.22 0.99 5.71
C GLN A 288 -3.13 1.24 6.91
N ILE A 289 -3.76 0.19 7.40
CA ILE A 289 -4.68 0.25 8.54
C ILE A 289 -4.30 -0.74 9.64
N LEU A 290 -4.79 -0.48 10.85
CA LEU A 290 -4.77 -1.37 12.00
C LEU A 290 -6.21 -1.73 12.38
N ILE A 291 -6.49 -3.01 12.55
CA ILE A 291 -7.74 -3.46 13.18
C ILE A 291 -7.62 -3.25 14.69
N THR A 292 -8.51 -2.46 15.26
CA THR A 292 -8.60 -2.18 16.70
C THR A 292 -9.65 -3.04 17.39
N GLU A 293 -9.82 -2.92 18.70
CA GLU A 293 -10.87 -3.62 19.46
C GLU A 293 -12.28 -3.22 19.03
N THR A 294 -12.46 -1.99 18.54
CA THR A 294 -13.80 -1.41 18.27
C THR A 294 -14.02 -1.02 16.81
N GLY A 295 -13.01 -1.09 15.96
CA GLY A 295 -13.06 -0.66 14.56
C GLY A 295 -11.72 -0.80 13.88
N HIS A 296 -11.28 0.27 13.24
CA HIS A 296 -9.96 0.38 12.61
C HIS A 296 -9.28 1.72 12.96
N GLU A 297 -7.99 1.78 12.76
CA GLU A 297 -7.17 3.00 12.77
C GLU A 297 -6.48 3.11 11.42
N ILE A 298 -6.58 4.25 10.77
CA ILE A 298 -5.83 4.55 9.55
C ILE A 298 -4.43 4.97 9.98
N LEU A 299 -3.43 4.22 9.58
CA LEU A 299 -2.02 4.45 9.93
C LEU A 299 -1.36 5.42 8.96
N THR A 300 -1.63 5.25 7.66
CA THR A 300 -1.12 6.10 6.57
C THR A 300 -2.26 6.68 5.76
N GLN A 301 -2.09 7.93 5.28
CA GLN A 301 -3.16 8.60 4.57
C GLN A 301 -2.64 9.50 3.45
#